data_d19439d4ec037db83af4eafe082ebfb5
#
_entry.id   d19439d4ec037db83af4eafe082ebfb5
#
_cell.length_a   1.000
_cell.length_b   1.000
_cell.length_c   1.000
_cell.angle_alpha   90.00
_cell.angle_beta   90.00
_cell.angle_gamma   90.00
#
_symmetry.space_group_name_H-M   'P 1'
#
loop_
_entity.id
_entity.type
_entity.pdbx_description
1 polymer ?
#
loop_
_entity_poly.entity_id
_entity_poly.type
_entity_poly.pdbx_seq_one_letter_code
_entity_poly.pdbx_strand_id
1 'polypeptide(L)'
;MAEFDWDPDLYLTAIRAEVAGYDDFQDAVAGATEGVDANAVLELGVGTGETARRVRALHPAATWTGIDANEAMLERARETLRGTDLRRGRLEEPPDGPFDVVVSALAIHHLDGAGKRDLFRRVASALRPAGVFVLGDVVVPERPADAQIEIDWVVDLPDRADDQLAWLEHAGFDAELVWSHRDLAVLRATRL
;
A
#
# COMPACT_ATOMS: atom_id res chain seq x y z
N MET A 1 12.14 11.54 -10.33
CA MET A 1 12.21 10.68 -9.13
C MET A 1 13.39 9.74 -9.30
N ALA A 2 14.20 9.57 -8.27
CA ALA A 2 15.22 8.53 -8.28
C ALA A 2 14.48 7.18 -8.42
N GLU A 3 14.84 6.40 -9.43
CA GLU A 3 14.40 5.03 -9.57
C GLU A 3 15.12 4.28 -8.44
N PHE A 4 14.37 3.72 -7.47
CA PHE A 4 14.97 2.89 -6.42
C PHE A 4 15.58 1.66 -7.09
N ASP A 5 16.89 1.54 -6.99
CA ASP A 5 17.66 0.42 -7.56
C ASP A 5 17.74 -0.73 -6.53
N TRP A 6 16.55 -1.23 -6.13
CA TRP A 6 16.47 -2.41 -5.28
C TRP A 6 16.79 -3.65 -6.12
N ASP A 7 17.68 -4.50 -5.59
CA ASP A 7 17.85 -5.85 -6.12
C ASP A 7 16.63 -6.71 -5.73
N PRO A 8 15.79 -7.12 -6.68
CA PRO A 8 14.54 -7.84 -6.37
C PRO A 8 14.78 -9.19 -5.65
N ASP A 9 15.93 -9.82 -5.86
CA ASP A 9 16.29 -11.10 -5.22
C ASP A 9 16.68 -10.93 -3.76
N LEU A 10 17.20 -9.77 -3.39
CA LEU A 10 17.60 -9.44 -2.03
C LEU A 10 16.55 -8.64 -1.26
N TYR A 11 15.61 -8.01 -1.97
CA TYR A 11 14.64 -7.07 -1.42
C TYR A 11 13.92 -7.61 -0.18
N LEU A 12 13.33 -8.81 -0.27
CA LEU A 12 12.54 -9.37 0.84
C LEU A 12 13.40 -9.64 2.08
N THR A 13 14.65 -10.00 1.89
CA THR A 13 15.60 -10.22 3.00
C THR A 13 15.99 -8.88 3.62
N ALA A 14 16.26 -7.87 2.80
CA ALA A 14 16.64 -6.54 3.26
C ALA A 14 15.49 -5.87 4.02
N ILE A 15 14.29 -5.80 3.44
CA ILE A 15 13.14 -5.14 4.07
C ILE A 15 12.73 -5.78 5.39
N ARG A 16 12.85 -7.11 5.53
CA ARG A 16 12.60 -7.82 6.79
C ARG A 16 13.65 -7.52 7.87
N ALA A 17 14.86 -7.18 7.47
CA ALA A 17 15.91 -6.78 8.41
C ALA A 17 15.77 -5.31 8.83
N GLU A 18 15.29 -4.45 7.95
CA GLU A 18 15.13 -3.02 8.17
C GLU A 18 13.82 -2.69 8.91
N VAL A 19 12.73 -3.40 8.59
CA VAL A 19 11.39 -3.14 9.14
C VAL A 19 11.09 -4.13 10.26
N ALA A 20 11.26 -3.71 11.49
CA ALA A 20 10.94 -4.52 12.66
C ALA A 20 9.43 -4.86 12.70
N GLY A 21 9.08 -6.15 12.74
CA GLY A 21 7.68 -6.60 12.70
C GLY A 21 7.07 -6.63 11.31
N TYR A 22 7.90 -6.70 10.25
CA TYR A 22 7.46 -6.71 8.86
C TYR A 22 6.35 -7.73 8.57
N ASP A 23 6.47 -8.96 9.07
CA ASP A 23 5.46 -9.99 8.78
C ASP A 23 4.14 -9.70 9.50
N ASP A 24 4.16 -9.24 10.76
CA ASP A 24 2.95 -8.81 11.49
C ASP A 24 2.28 -7.61 10.81
N PHE A 25 3.08 -6.66 10.32
CA PHE A 25 2.59 -5.52 9.53
C PHE A 25 1.91 -5.99 8.24
N GLN A 26 2.52 -6.88 7.47
CA GLN A 26 1.95 -7.42 6.24
C GLN A 26 0.66 -8.22 6.50
N ASP A 27 0.61 -8.97 7.60
CA ASP A 27 -0.58 -9.70 8.02
C ASP A 27 -1.70 -8.73 8.45
N ALA A 28 -1.36 -7.61 9.10
CA ALA A 28 -2.31 -6.55 9.44
C ALA A 28 -2.87 -5.86 8.18
N VAL A 29 -2.02 -5.58 7.17
CA VAL A 29 -2.47 -5.04 5.88
C VAL A 29 -3.44 -6.01 5.20
N ALA A 30 -3.11 -7.28 5.13
CA ALA A 30 -4.00 -8.28 4.53
C ALA A 30 -5.30 -8.41 5.33
N GLY A 31 -5.23 -8.54 6.65
CA GLY A 31 -6.39 -8.66 7.54
C GLY A 31 -7.35 -7.47 7.45
N ALA A 32 -6.83 -6.27 7.19
CA ALA A 32 -7.66 -5.07 6.99
C ALA A 32 -8.56 -5.14 5.74
N THR A 33 -8.33 -6.10 4.83
CA THR A 33 -9.22 -6.37 3.68
C THR A 33 -10.33 -7.38 3.98
N GLU A 34 -10.30 -8.04 5.14
CA GLU A 34 -11.32 -9.03 5.50
C GLU A 34 -12.73 -8.44 5.56
N GLY A 35 -13.72 -9.29 5.28
CA GLY A 35 -15.15 -8.91 5.28
C GLY A 35 -15.60 -8.20 4.00
N VAL A 36 -14.69 -7.94 3.05
CA VAL A 36 -15.06 -7.41 1.73
C VAL A 36 -15.27 -8.57 0.76
N ASP A 37 -16.44 -8.62 0.10
CA ASP A 37 -16.68 -9.55 -1.00
C ASP A 37 -16.04 -9.01 -2.29
N ALA A 38 -14.71 -9.22 -2.39
CA ALA A 38 -13.92 -8.63 -3.45
C ALA A 38 -13.93 -9.48 -4.72
N ASN A 39 -14.32 -8.87 -5.84
CA ASN A 39 -14.22 -9.44 -7.19
C ASN A 39 -13.06 -8.82 -7.99
N ALA A 40 -12.65 -7.60 -7.64
CA ALA A 40 -11.55 -6.88 -8.29
C ALA A 40 -10.70 -6.15 -7.25
N VAL A 41 -9.40 -6.45 -7.24
CA VAL A 41 -8.42 -5.86 -6.33
C VAL A 41 -7.33 -5.15 -7.12
N LEU A 42 -6.94 -3.96 -6.67
CA LEU A 42 -5.80 -3.21 -7.16
C LEU A 42 -4.73 -3.11 -6.06
N GLU A 43 -3.48 -3.38 -6.39
CA GLU A 43 -2.34 -3.06 -5.54
C GLU A 43 -1.48 -1.95 -6.15
N LEU A 44 -1.20 -0.93 -5.35
CA LEU A 44 -0.33 0.20 -5.68
C LEU A 44 1.04 -0.01 -5.04
N GLY A 45 2.09 -0.07 -5.87
CA GLY A 45 3.43 -0.42 -5.42
C GLY A 45 3.55 -1.90 -5.09
N VAL A 46 3.22 -2.78 -6.07
CA VAL A 46 3.18 -4.23 -5.83
C VAL A 46 4.54 -4.85 -5.49
N GLY A 47 5.64 -4.19 -5.82
CA GLY A 47 6.99 -4.65 -5.56
C GLY A 47 7.21 -6.08 -6.08
N THR A 48 7.74 -6.94 -5.21
CA THR A 48 7.93 -8.38 -5.48
C THR A 48 6.68 -9.23 -5.21
N GLY A 49 5.56 -8.61 -4.78
CA GLY A 49 4.26 -9.27 -4.62
C GLY A 49 3.97 -9.87 -3.25
N GLU A 50 4.66 -9.44 -2.19
CA GLU A 50 4.50 -10.03 -0.85
C GLU A 50 3.12 -9.72 -0.23
N THR A 51 2.65 -8.48 -0.34
CA THR A 51 1.31 -8.07 0.09
C THR A 51 0.24 -8.75 -0.76
N ALA A 52 0.41 -8.74 -2.10
CA ALA A 52 -0.49 -9.42 -3.03
C ALA A 52 -0.69 -10.88 -2.65
N ARG A 53 0.37 -11.60 -2.33
CA ARG A 53 0.31 -13.01 -1.95
C ARG A 53 -0.60 -13.25 -0.72
N ARG A 54 -0.53 -12.38 0.29
CA ARG A 54 -1.34 -12.49 1.51
C ARG A 54 -2.80 -12.12 1.25
N VAL A 55 -3.05 -11.00 0.59
CA VAL A 55 -4.40 -10.52 0.31
C VAL A 55 -5.14 -11.48 -0.65
N ARG A 56 -4.45 -12.04 -1.65
CA ARG A 56 -5.03 -13.07 -2.54
C ARG A 56 -5.45 -14.34 -1.81
N ALA A 57 -4.78 -14.70 -0.72
CA ALA A 57 -5.21 -15.85 0.08
C ALA A 57 -6.59 -15.62 0.74
N LEU A 58 -6.93 -14.37 1.04
CA LEU A 58 -8.23 -13.98 1.59
C LEU A 58 -9.30 -13.78 0.50
N HIS A 59 -8.89 -13.41 -0.72
CA HIS A 59 -9.77 -13.14 -1.86
C HIS A 59 -9.43 -14.01 -3.08
N PRO A 60 -9.51 -15.35 -2.98
CA PRO A 60 -8.99 -16.27 -4.02
C PRO A 60 -9.74 -16.22 -5.35
N ALA A 61 -10.97 -15.69 -5.36
CA ALA A 61 -11.81 -15.55 -6.56
C ALA A 61 -11.67 -14.19 -7.25
N ALA A 62 -11.00 -13.21 -6.60
CA ALA A 62 -10.87 -11.86 -7.14
C ALA A 62 -9.92 -11.82 -8.34
N THR A 63 -10.24 -10.99 -9.31
CA THR A 63 -9.28 -10.54 -10.33
C THR A 63 -8.31 -9.57 -9.68
N TRP A 64 -7.05 -9.64 -10.09
CA TRP A 64 -5.99 -8.87 -9.47
C TRP A 64 -5.25 -8.01 -10.49
N THR A 65 -5.12 -6.72 -10.18
CA THR A 65 -4.26 -5.78 -10.90
C THR A 65 -3.20 -5.26 -9.94
N GLY A 66 -1.94 -5.24 -10.36
CA GLY A 66 -0.84 -4.63 -9.59
C GLY A 66 -0.07 -3.64 -10.45
N ILE A 67 0.33 -2.51 -9.88
CA ILE A 67 1.23 -1.56 -10.54
C ILE A 67 2.49 -1.33 -9.71
N ASP A 68 3.60 -1.14 -10.39
CA ASP A 68 4.87 -0.70 -9.82
C ASP A 68 5.66 0.12 -10.83
N ALA A 69 6.47 1.07 -10.39
CA ALA A 69 7.31 1.86 -11.27
C ALA A 69 8.55 1.08 -11.74
N ASN A 70 9.01 0.12 -10.94
CA ASN A 70 10.21 -0.67 -11.18
C ASN A 70 9.89 -1.98 -11.92
N GLU A 71 10.36 -2.10 -13.18
CA GLU A 71 10.11 -3.29 -13.99
C GLU A 71 10.79 -4.56 -13.43
N ALA A 72 11.96 -4.44 -12.80
CA ALA A 72 12.63 -5.61 -12.22
C ALA A 72 11.83 -6.20 -11.05
N MET A 73 11.18 -5.35 -10.24
CA MET A 73 10.25 -5.80 -9.21
C MET A 73 9.04 -6.53 -9.82
N LEU A 74 8.47 -5.99 -10.90
CA LEU A 74 7.35 -6.63 -11.61
C LEU A 74 7.74 -7.98 -12.22
N GLU A 75 8.94 -8.11 -12.79
CA GLU A 75 9.45 -9.38 -13.28
C GLU A 75 9.49 -10.43 -12.17
N ARG A 76 9.98 -10.05 -10.99
CA ARG A 76 9.99 -10.93 -9.82
C ARG A 76 8.58 -11.28 -9.34
N ALA A 77 7.67 -10.30 -9.30
CA ALA A 77 6.28 -10.53 -8.94
C ALA A 77 5.56 -11.50 -9.90
N ARG A 78 5.84 -11.44 -11.21
CA ARG A 78 5.26 -12.37 -12.20
C ARG A 78 5.60 -13.84 -11.97
N GLU A 79 6.73 -14.12 -11.33
CA GLU A 79 7.11 -15.50 -11.00
C GLU A 79 6.18 -16.12 -9.93
N THR A 80 5.73 -15.31 -8.98
CA THR A 80 4.93 -15.75 -7.82
C THR A 80 3.44 -15.49 -7.98
N LEU A 81 3.06 -14.40 -8.67
CA LEU A 81 1.67 -13.95 -8.84
C LEU A 81 1.11 -14.34 -10.21
N ARG A 82 1.07 -15.64 -10.50
CA ARG A 82 0.54 -16.11 -11.79
C ARG A 82 -0.93 -15.74 -11.97
N GLY A 83 -1.28 -15.32 -13.19
CA GLY A 83 -2.65 -14.94 -13.54
C GLY A 83 -3.08 -13.55 -13.06
N THR A 84 -2.13 -12.71 -12.63
CA THR A 84 -2.32 -11.31 -12.27
C THR A 84 -2.00 -10.40 -13.44
N ASP A 85 -2.70 -9.30 -13.55
CA ASP A 85 -2.40 -8.21 -14.48
C ASP A 85 -1.40 -7.26 -13.82
N LEU A 86 -0.12 -7.45 -14.11
CA LEU A 86 0.98 -6.64 -13.56
C LEU A 86 1.46 -5.64 -14.61
N ARG A 87 1.38 -4.35 -14.28
CA ARG A 87 1.66 -3.25 -15.20
C ARG A 87 2.71 -2.31 -14.62
N ARG A 88 3.62 -1.83 -15.46
CA ARG A 88 4.45 -0.70 -15.09
C ARG A 88 3.57 0.56 -15.00
N GLY A 89 3.60 1.22 -13.84
CA GLY A 89 2.78 2.40 -13.57
C GLY A 89 3.29 3.16 -12.35
N ARG A 90 2.87 4.42 -12.25
CA ARG A 90 3.22 5.29 -11.12
C ARG A 90 2.06 5.34 -10.13
N LEU A 91 2.37 5.54 -8.85
CA LEU A 91 1.37 5.68 -7.80
C LEU A 91 0.39 6.83 -8.08
N GLU A 92 0.91 7.92 -8.64
CA GLU A 92 0.12 9.13 -8.96
C GLU A 92 -0.91 8.91 -10.06
N GLU A 93 -0.81 7.81 -10.80
CA GLU A 93 -1.67 7.48 -11.94
C GLU A 93 -2.26 6.07 -11.79
N PRO A 94 -3.07 5.84 -10.73
CA PRO A 94 -3.68 4.52 -10.53
C PRO A 94 -4.60 4.18 -11.71
N PRO A 95 -4.70 2.89 -12.09
CA PRO A 95 -5.63 2.45 -13.12
C PRO A 95 -7.08 2.80 -12.77
N ASP A 96 -7.88 3.08 -13.81
CA ASP A 96 -9.32 3.27 -13.65
C ASP A 96 -9.98 1.99 -13.15
N GLY A 97 -10.93 2.14 -12.21
CA GLY A 97 -11.73 1.05 -11.66
C GLY A 97 -12.84 0.55 -12.59
N PRO A 98 -13.84 -0.12 -12.02
CA PRO A 98 -14.13 -0.17 -10.59
C PRO A 98 -13.43 -1.33 -9.85
N PHE A 99 -12.85 -1.04 -8.68
CA PHE A 99 -12.30 -2.03 -7.76
C PHE A 99 -13.14 -2.15 -6.49
N ASP A 100 -13.10 -3.31 -5.84
CA ASP A 100 -13.74 -3.54 -4.54
C ASP A 100 -12.74 -3.26 -3.40
N VAL A 101 -11.46 -3.58 -3.65
CA VAL A 101 -10.35 -3.30 -2.73
C VAL A 101 -9.22 -2.64 -3.49
N VAL A 102 -8.65 -1.60 -2.91
CA VAL A 102 -7.34 -1.07 -3.26
C VAL A 102 -6.41 -1.26 -2.06
N VAL A 103 -5.20 -1.73 -2.28
CA VAL A 103 -4.22 -1.92 -1.21
C VAL A 103 -2.88 -1.30 -1.62
N SER A 104 -2.15 -0.77 -0.65
CA SER A 104 -0.76 -0.35 -0.80
C SER A 104 0.00 -0.62 0.49
N ALA A 105 1.22 -1.12 0.36
CA ALA A 105 2.10 -1.35 1.50
C ALA A 105 3.52 -0.86 1.21
N LEU A 106 4.06 0.01 2.10
CA LEU A 106 5.42 0.54 2.02
C LEU A 106 5.75 1.19 0.66
N ALA A 107 4.83 2.01 0.14
CA ALA A 107 5.01 2.65 -1.16
C ALA A 107 4.58 4.13 -1.19
N ILE A 108 3.52 4.50 -0.47
CA ILE A 108 2.92 5.84 -0.58
C ILE A 108 3.75 6.90 0.17
N HIS A 109 4.60 6.50 1.12
CA HIS A 109 5.53 7.42 1.77
C HIS A 109 6.50 8.12 0.82
N HIS A 110 6.68 7.64 -0.40
CA HIS A 110 7.45 8.34 -1.43
C HIS A 110 6.74 9.55 -2.05
N LEU A 111 5.46 9.75 -1.77
CA LEU A 111 4.71 10.92 -2.19
C LEU A 111 4.73 11.99 -1.09
N ASP A 112 4.83 13.26 -1.49
CA ASP A 112 4.56 14.36 -0.57
C ASP A 112 3.08 14.45 -0.19
N GLY A 113 2.77 15.25 0.83
CA GLY A 113 1.41 15.38 1.30
C GLY A 113 0.42 15.91 0.25
N ALA A 114 0.86 16.61 -0.80
CA ALA A 114 0.00 17.02 -1.91
C ALA A 114 -0.29 15.84 -2.85
N GLY A 115 0.74 15.05 -3.16
CA GLY A 115 0.63 13.83 -3.95
C GLY A 115 -0.26 12.78 -3.27
N LYS A 116 -0.12 12.58 -1.95
CA LYS A 116 -0.99 11.68 -1.17
C LYS A 116 -2.46 12.09 -1.24
N ARG A 117 -2.77 13.38 -1.04
CA ARG A 117 -4.14 13.90 -1.15
C ARG A 117 -4.73 13.74 -2.56
N ASP A 118 -3.91 13.90 -3.60
CA ASP A 118 -4.38 13.68 -4.98
C ASP A 118 -4.62 12.19 -5.22
N LEU A 119 -3.70 11.33 -4.81
CA LEU A 119 -3.83 9.87 -4.89
C LEU A 119 -5.09 9.38 -4.17
N PHE A 120 -5.37 9.83 -2.95
CA PHE A 120 -6.55 9.38 -2.19
C PHE A 120 -7.86 9.72 -2.91
N ARG A 121 -7.96 10.89 -3.57
CA ARG A 121 -9.11 11.24 -4.41
C ARG A 121 -9.24 10.33 -5.64
N ARG A 122 -8.13 9.97 -6.28
CA ARG A 122 -8.12 9.05 -7.42
C ARG A 122 -8.51 7.64 -6.99
N VAL A 123 -8.00 7.17 -5.87
CA VAL A 123 -8.38 5.88 -5.28
C VAL A 123 -9.88 5.86 -4.96
N ALA A 124 -10.43 6.93 -4.35
CA ALA A 124 -11.86 7.04 -4.12
C ALA A 124 -12.68 6.92 -5.42
N SER A 125 -12.19 7.53 -6.51
CA SER A 125 -12.85 7.45 -7.82
C SER A 125 -12.75 6.06 -8.45
N ALA A 126 -11.66 5.32 -8.20
CA ALA A 126 -11.42 3.98 -8.74
C ALA A 126 -12.14 2.86 -7.96
N LEU A 127 -12.54 3.11 -6.71
CA LEU A 127 -13.29 2.16 -5.90
C LEU A 127 -14.78 2.20 -6.23
N ARG A 128 -15.48 1.08 -6.02
CA ARG A 128 -16.94 1.04 -5.95
C ARG A 128 -17.45 1.71 -4.67
N PRO A 129 -18.73 2.14 -4.63
CA PRO A 129 -19.36 2.51 -3.34
C PRO A 129 -19.20 1.38 -2.32
N ALA A 130 -18.85 1.73 -1.08
CA ALA A 130 -18.49 0.80 -0.01
C ALA A 130 -17.24 -0.07 -0.28
N GLY A 131 -16.48 0.20 -1.34
CA GLY A 131 -15.16 -0.40 -1.56
C GLY A 131 -14.15 0.10 -0.53
N VAL A 132 -13.09 -0.67 -0.32
CA VAL A 132 -12.12 -0.43 0.75
C VAL A 132 -10.75 -0.11 0.20
N PHE A 133 -10.14 0.94 0.73
CA PHE A 133 -8.71 1.22 0.58
C PHE A 133 -7.98 0.85 1.86
N VAL A 134 -6.94 0.03 1.75
CA VAL A 134 -6.03 -0.31 2.85
C VAL A 134 -4.66 0.28 2.55
N LEU A 135 -4.20 1.15 3.43
CA LEU A 135 -2.89 1.78 3.38
C LEU A 135 -2.06 1.31 4.57
N GLY A 136 -1.07 0.46 4.32
CA GLY A 136 -0.03 0.14 5.29
C GLY A 136 1.24 0.89 4.93
N ASP A 137 1.79 1.71 5.85
CA ASP A 137 2.97 2.48 5.51
C ASP A 137 3.79 2.93 6.72
N VAL A 138 4.98 3.44 6.44
CA VAL A 138 5.79 4.17 7.41
C VAL A 138 5.13 5.51 7.71
N VAL A 139 5.06 5.85 8.98
CA VAL A 139 4.47 7.10 9.47
C VAL A 139 5.43 7.82 10.41
N VAL A 140 5.26 9.13 10.54
CA VAL A 140 5.92 9.89 11.59
C VAL A 140 5.28 9.51 12.93
N PRO A 141 6.00 8.84 13.85
CA PRO A 141 5.41 8.36 15.09
C PRO A 141 5.16 9.54 16.06
N GLU A 142 4.24 9.34 17.00
CA GLU A 142 3.96 10.34 18.05
C GLU A 142 5.17 10.56 18.96
N ARG A 143 5.87 9.49 19.32
CA ARG A 143 7.05 9.54 20.17
C ARG A 143 8.32 9.34 19.32
N PRO A 144 9.30 10.25 19.40
CA PRO A 144 10.55 10.10 18.63
C PRO A 144 11.30 8.78 18.88
N ALA A 145 11.13 8.18 20.08
CA ALA A 145 11.74 6.89 20.42
C ALA A 145 11.14 5.70 19.65
N ASP A 146 9.99 5.87 19.03
CA ASP A 146 9.33 4.85 18.22
C ASP A 146 9.79 4.89 16.75
N ALA A 147 10.54 5.90 16.33
CA ALA A 147 11.18 5.94 15.02
C ALA A 147 12.30 4.88 14.95
N GLN A 148 12.08 3.83 14.18
CA GLN A 148 12.99 2.68 14.07
C GLN A 148 13.49 2.49 12.65
N ILE A 149 12.69 2.88 11.66
CA ILE A 149 13.02 2.78 10.25
C ILE A 149 13.88 4.01 9.89
N GLU A 150 15.02 3.76 9.26
CA GLU A 150 15.86 4.84 8.75
C GLU A 150 15.18 5.50 7.56
N ILE A 151 14.95 6.81 7.65
CA ILE A 151 14.25 7.59 6.63
C ILE A 151 15.27 8.39 5.81
N ASP A 152 15.31 8.14 4.51
CA ASP A 152 15.99 9.04 3.57
C ASP A 152 15.02 10.18 3.17
N TRP A 153 15.07 11.28 3.92
CA TRP A 153 14.20 12.45 3.71
C TRP A 153 14.32 13.12 2.32
N VAL A 154 15.14 12.60 1.42
CA VAL A 154 15.19 13.04 0.02
C VAL A 154 14.14 12.32 -0.81
N VAL A 155 13.85 11.08 -0.48
CA VAL A 155 12.96 10.20 -1.24
C VAL A 155 11.78 9.68 -0.42
N ASP A 156 11.90 9.66 0.92
CA ASP A 156 10.86 9.21 1.84
C ASP A 156 10.24 10.42 2.53
N LEU A 157 8.97 10.59 2.38
CA LEU A 157 8.18 11.71 2.87
C LEU A 157 7.01 11.20 3.71
N PRO A 158 7.29 10.46 4.81
CA PRO A 158 6.23 9.95 5.68
C PRO A 158 5.50 11.11 6.35
N ASP A 159 4.20 10.96 6.52
CA ASP A 159 3.35 11.87 7.27
C ASP A 159 2.79 11.17 8.51
N ARG A 160 2.22 11.94 9.45
CA ARG A 160 1.55 11.37 10.62
C ARG A 160 0.29 10.60 10.19
N ALA A 161 -0.04 9.53 10.92
CA ALA A 161 -1.26 8.76 10.65
C ALA A 161 -2.52 9.64 10.72
N ASP A 162 -2.61 10.55 11.72
CA ASP A 162 -3.74 11.47 11.89
C ASP A 162 -3.94 12.41 10.68
N ASP A 163 -2.82 12.92 10.10
CA ASP A 163 -2.89 13.76 8.92
C ASP A 163 -3.42 12.96 7.72
N GLN A 164 -2.96 11.73 7.55
CA GLN A 164 -3.42 10.85 6.47
C GLN A 164 -4.88 10.43 6.64
N LEU A 165 -5.35 10.15 7.86
CA LEU A 165 -6.77 9.92 8.16
C LEU A 165 -7.63 11.12 7.76
N ALA A 166 -7.24 12.33 8.16
CA ALA A 166 -7.97 13.53 7.79
C ALA A 166 -8.01 13.74 6.26
N TRP A 167 -6.93 13.40 5.53
CA TRP A 167 -6.92 13.50 4.07
C TRP A 167 -7.79 12.44 3.39
N LEU A 168 -7.87 11.23 3.95
CA LEU A 168 -8.77 10.18 3.48
C LEU A 168 -10.24 10.59 3.68
N GLU A 169 -10.60 11.13 4.84
CA GLU A 169 -11.94 11.67 5.10
C GLU A 169 -12.32 12.77 4.11
N HIS A 170 -11.39 13.71 3.84
CA HIS A 170 -11.61 14.76 2.83
C HIS A 170 -11.72 14.22 1.40
N ALA A 171 -11.17 13.03 1.12
CA ALA A 171 -11.31 12.36 -0.16
C ALA A 171 -12.62 11.55 -0.30
N GLY A 172 -13.46 11.48 0.74
CA GLY A 172 -14.75 10.81 0.72
C GLY A 172 -14.74 9.39 1.29
N PHE A 173 -13.85 9.14 2.24
CA PHE A 173 -13.79 7.88 2.97
C PHE A 173 -14.28 8.04 4.42
N ASP A 174 -14.80 6.93 4.97
CA ASP A 174 -14.82 6.67 6.40
C ASP A 174 -13.53 5.91 6.74
N ALA A 175 -12.61 6.54 7.49
CA ALA A 175 -11.25 6.05 7.65
C ALA A 175 -10.90 5.84 9.14
N GLU A 176 -10.17 4.77 9.40
CA GLU A 176 -9.74 4.38 10.74
C GLU A 176 -8.32 3.82 10.75
N LEU A 177 -7.60 3.99 11.88
CA LEU A 177 -6.34 3.31 12.18
C LEU A 177 -6.66 1.93 12.76
N VAL A 178 -6.38 0.86 12.02
CA VAL A 178 -6.72 -0.52 12.43
C VAL A 178 -5.55 -1.27 13.07
N TRP A 179 -4.32 -0.82 12.81
CA TRP A 179 -3.12 -1.39 13.42
C TRP A 179 -1.99 -0.37 13.44
N SER A 180 -1.17 -0.39 14.46
CA SER A 180 0.07 0.38 14.52
C SER A 180 1.14 -0.31 15.36
N HIS A 181 2.37 -0.18 14.96
CA HIS A 181 3.53 -0.59 15.73
C HIS A 181 4.69 0.36 15.44
N ARG A 182 5.07 1.16 16.47
CA ARG A 182 6.15 2.14 16.36
C ARG A 182 5.89 3.18 15.25
N ASP A 183 6.70 3.15 14.17
CA ASP A 183 6.61 4.00 12.98
C ASP A 183 5.91 3.34 11.78
N LEU A 184 5.18 2.26 12.04
CA LEU A 184 4.32 1.60 11.07
C LEU A 184 2.85 1.76 11.44
N ALA A 185 2.00 2.00 10.44
CA ALA A 185 0.55 2.08 10.60
C ALA A 185 -0.19 1.40 9.46
N VAL A 186 -1.37 0.86 9.76
CA VAL A 186 -2.33 0.37 8.77
C VAL A 186 -3.62 1.14 8.95
N LEU A 187 -4.00 1.87 7.91
CA LEU A 187 -5.25 2.62 7.81
C LEU A 187 -6.21 1.86 6.92
N ARG A 188 -7.47 1.75 7.35
CA ARG A 188 -8.56 1.19 6.57
C ARG A 188 -9.56 2.28 6.26
N ALA A 189 -9.88 2.48 5.00
CA ALA A 189 -10.74 3.55 4.53
C ALA A 189 -11.85 2.98 3.65
N THR A 190 -13.11 3.12 4.06
CA THR A 190 -14.29 2.66 3.32
C THR A 190 -14.85 3.82 2.52
N ARG A 191 -15.03 3.66 1.22
CA ARG A 191 -15.62 4.69 0.35
C ARG A 191 -17.09 4.94 0.72
N LEU A 192 -17.45 6.20 0.99
CA LEU A 192 -18.80 6.67 1.29
C LEU A 192 -19.70 6.72 0.06
#